data_b9c7bf9752f8d1655f9b9f2adaeaf69a
#
_entry.id   b9c7bf9752f8d1655f9b9f2adaeaf69a
#
_cell.length_a   1.000
_cell.length_b   1.000
_cell.length_c   1.000
_cell.angle_alpha   90.00
_cell.angle_beta   90.00
_cell.angle_gamma   90.00
#
_symmetry.space_group_name_H-M   'P 1'
#
loop_
_entity.id
_entity.type
_entity.pdbx_description
1 polymer ?
#
loop_
_entity_poly.entity_id
_entity_poly.type
_entity_poly.pdbx_seq_one_letter_code
_entity_poly.pdbx_strand_id
1 'polypeptide(L)'
;VVHHPRPKDINPNIKNANEIMSDLKRDKRVASVAPQLSTQVFYNNGPVQINGTLSGVNIIEEAKLSGLVDKMKTGKIENLLTQDNGILLGQGLANTLNVRIGDMVMLTSPKGTSMRFRVVGTFQFGMGAVDKIRSYVSVSKVQQLLGKDNQYITDIGLKLKDYNTSKAVAQ
;
A
#
# COMPACT_ATOMS: atom_id res chain seq x y z
N VAL A 1 13.84 1.15 -3.51
CA VAL A 1 13.18 1.41 -2.23
C VAL A 1 14.15 1.98 -1.23
N VAL A 2 13.78 3.08 -0.63
CA VAL A 2 14.57 3.66 0.45
C VAL A 2 13.94 3.19 1.75
N HIS A 3 14.67 2.38 2.47
CA HIS A 3 14.15 1.84 3.70
C HIS A 3 15.21 1.85 4.77
N HIS A 4 14.89 2.43 5.90
CA HIS A 4 15.80 2.51 7.02
C HIS A 4 15.11 1.97 8.26
N PRO A 5 15.40 0.75 8.66
CA PRO A 5 14.81 0.22 9.88
C PRO A 5 15.29 1.03 11.07
N ARG A 6 14.37 1.35 11.93
CA ARG A 6 14.64 2.13 13.12
C ARG A 6 13.94 1.50 14.30
N PRO A 7 14.58 0.54 14.91
CA PRO A 7 13.92 -0.28 15.93
C PRO A 7 13.36 0.50 17.10
N LYS A 8 13.92 1.65 17.39
CA LYS A 8 13.43 2.47 18.49
C LYS A 8 12.71 3.71 18.02
N ASP A 9 12.38 3.77 16.76
CA ASP A 9 11.73 4.94 16.22
C ASP A 9 10.30 5.01 16.67
N ILE A 10 9.97 6.03 17.41
CA ILE A 10 8.61 6.26 17.87
C ILE A 10 7.82 7.14 16.93
N ASN A 11 8.47 7.67 15.92
CA ASN A 11 7.81 8.51 14.93
C ASN A 11 8.29 8.13 13.54
N PRO A 12 7.64 7.14 12.90
CA PRO A 12 8.06 6.64 11.59
C PRO A 12 7.83 7.61 10.45
N ASN A 13 7.21 8.76 10.72
CA ASN A 13 6.91 9.74 9.68
C ASN A 13 8.20 10.29 9.07
N ILE A 14 8.25 10.34 7.75
CA ILE A 14 9.36 10.93 7.03
C ILE A 14 9.18 12.44 7.01
N LYS A 15 10.14 13.15 7.60
CA LYS A 15 10.10 14.61 7.62
C LYS A 15 10.41 15.15 6.23
N ASN A 16 9.71 16.22 5.87
CA ASN A 16 9.90 16.87 4.56
C ASN A 16 9.70 15.91 3.39
N ALA A 17 8.77 14.99 3.55
CA ALA A 17 8.52 13.97 2.54
C ALA A 17 8.19 14.56 1.17
N ASN A 18 7.38 15.62 1.15
CA ASN A 18 6.99 16.25 -0.11
C ASN A 18 8.19 16.86 -0.83
N GLU A 19 9.11 17.47 -0.08
CA GLU A 19 10.33 18.05 -0.65
C GLU A 19 11.24 16.96 -1.19
N ILE A 20 11.42 15.89 -0.42
CA ILE A 20 12.24 14.75 -0.83
C ILE A 20 11.68 14.14 -2.10
N MET A 21 10.37 13.92 -2.15
CA MET A 21 9.74 13.35 -3.35
C MET A 21 9.87 14.27 -4.56
N SER A 22 9.76 15.58 -4.37
CA SER A 22 9.91 16.53 -5.46
C SER A 22 11.33 16.50 -6.01
N ASP A 23 12.33 16.44 -5.13
CA ASP A 23 13.72 16.37 -5.54
C ASP A 23 14.01 15.07 -6.29
N LEU A 24 13.46 13.96 -5.82
CA LEU A 24 13.62 12.67 -6.47
C LEU A 24 12.95 12.64 -7.85
N LYS A 25 11.78 13.25 -7.98
CA LYS A 25 11.10 13.33 -9.28
C LYS A 25 11.89 14.15 -10.31
N ARG A 26 12.69 15.11 -9.87
CA ARG A 26 13.52 15.91 -10.76
C ARG A 26 14.79 15.20 -11.19
N ASP A 27 15.15 14.12 -10.50
CA ASP A 27 16.33 13.35 -10.87
C ASP A 27 16.05 12.57 -12.15
N LYS A 28 16.89 12.77 -13.16
CA LYS A 28 16.70 12.14 -14.46
C LYS A 28 16.81 10.61 -14.42
N ARG A 29 17.41 10.07 -13.38
CA ARG A 29 17.57 8.62 -13.23
C ARG A 29 16.36 7.96 -12.64
N VAL A 30 15.42 8.74 -12.10
CA VAL A 30 14.24 8.21 -11.41
C VAL A 30 13.03 8.21 -12.33
N ALA A 31 12.46 7.03 -12.57
CA ALA A 31 11.26 6.87 -13.38
C ALA A 31 9.99 7.12 -12.56
N SER A 32 10.00 6.74 -11.28
CA SER A 32 8.81 6.78 -10.44
C SER A 32 9.18 7.03 -9.00
N VAL A 33 8.34 7.81 -8.32
CA VAL A 33 8.45 8.05 -6.88
C VAL A 33 7.09 7.79 -6.26
N ALA A 34 7.02 6.92 -5.28
CA ALA A 34 5.75 6.52 -4.67
C ALA A 34 5.78 6.70 -3.16
N PRO A 35 4.93 7.58 -2.61
CA PRO A 35 4.76 7.66 -1.15
C PRO A 35 4.02 6.43 -0.66
N GLN A 36 4.41 5.90 0.48
CA GLN A 36 3.81 4.72 1.06
C GLN A 36 3.59 4.91 2.54
N LEU A 37 2.50 4.38 3.03
CA LEU A 37 2.19 4.38 4.46
C LEU A 37 1.63 3.00 4.82
N SER A 38 2.38 2.23 5.59
CA SER A 38 1.98 0.89 5.97
C SER A 38 1.71 0.82 7.46
N THR A 39 0.71 0.03 7.82
CA THR A 39 0.38 -0.22 9.22
C THR A 39 -0.19 -1.62 9.38
N GLN A 40 -0.06 -2.16 10.57
CA GLN A 40 -0.73 -3.41 10.92
C GLN A 40 -2.20 -3.11 11.19
N VAL A 41 -3.06 -4.00 10.75
CA VAL A 41 -4.50 -3.88 10.98
C VAL A 41 -5.10 -5.24 11.28
N PHE A 42 -6.33 -5.20 11.80
CA PHE A 42 -7.15 -6.41 11.90
C PHE A 42 -8.21 -6.31 10.81
N TYR A 43 -8.29 -7.34 9.98
CA TYR A 43 -9.35 -7.46 8.98
C TYR A 43 -10.46 -8.28 9.58
N ASN A 44 -11.68 -7.77 9.53
CA ASN A 44 -12.84 -8.43 10.12
C ASN A 44 -13.94 -8.64 9.09
N ASN A 45 -14.47 -9.85 9.08
CA ASN A 45 -15.68 -10.18 8.32
C ASN A 45 -16.50 -11.18 9.16
N GLY A 46 -17.53 -10.67 9.86
CA GLY A 46 -18.29 -11.50 10.79
C GLY A 46 -17.39 -12.07 11.88
N PRO A 47 -17.40 -13.40 12.09
CA PRO A 47 -16.57 -14.00 13.13
C PRO A 47 -15.10 -14.15 12.73
N VAL A 48 -14.76 -13.92 11.46
CA VAL A 48 -13.37 -14.07 10.99
C VAL A 48 -12.59 -12.80 11.24
N GLN A 49 -11.43 -12.95 11.86
CA GLN A 49 -10.52 -11.83 12.14
C GLN A 49 -9.10 -12.26 11.79
N ILE A 50 -8.44 -11.47 10.95
CA ILE A 50 -7.08 -11.76 10.47
C ILE A 50 -6.20 -10.55 10.72
N ASN A 51 -5.01 -10.78 11.23
CA ASN A 51 -3.97 -9.74 11.31
C ASN A 51 -3.28 -9.63 9.96
N GLY A 52 -3.02 -8.43 9.52
CA GLY A 52 -2.28 -8.23 8.29
C GLY A 52 -1.75 -6.81 8.16
N THR A 53 -1.23 -6.52 6.98
CA THR A 53 -0.59 -5.24 6.67
C THR A 53 -1.41 -4.49 5.64
N LEU A 54 -1.83 -3.29 6.02
CA LEU A 54 -2.50 -2.36 5.12
C LEU A 54 -1.47 -1.39 4.58
N SER A 55 -1.37 -1.30 3.26
CA SER A 55 -0.46 -0.37 2.59
C SER A 55 -1.26 0.73 1.92
N GLY A 56 -1.06 1.95 2.36
CA GLY A 56 -1.60 3.14 1.69
C GLY A 56 -0.62 3.59 0.64
N VAL A 57 -1.10 3.74 -0.59
CA VAL A 57 -0.25 4.00 -1.74
C VAL A 57 -0.90 4.97 -2.71
N ASN A 58 -0.08 5.56 -3.56
CA ASN A 58 -0.56 6.10 -4.83
C ASN A 58 -0.57 4.92 -5.77
N ILE A 59 -1.75 4.41 -6.12
CA ILE A 59 -1.85 3.12 -6.79
C ILE A 59 -1.19 3.10 -8.17
N ILE A 60 -1.21 4.21 -8.88
CA ILE A 60 -0.59 4.28 -10.20
C ILE A 60 0.93 4.15 -10.07
N GLU A 61 1.52 4.88 -9.13
CA GLU A 61 2.96 4.81 -8.90
C GLU A 61 3.37 3.47 -8.29
N GLU A 62 2.56 2.95 -7.37
CA GLU A 62 2.83 1.64 -6.76
C GLU A 62 2.81 0.53 -7.80
N ALA A 63 1.87 0.58 -8.74
CA ALA A 63 1.78 -0.42 -9.80
C ALA A 63 3.02 -0.41 -10.69
N LYS A 64 3.61 0.75 -10.92
CA LYS A 64 4.86 0.85 -11.67
C LYS A 64 6.03 0.22 -10.94
N LEU A 65 6.03 0.33 -9.60
CA LEU A 65 7.11 -0.23 -8.78
C LEU A 65 6.99 -1.75 -8.65
N SER A 66 5.78 -2.24 -8.42
CA SER A 66 5.56 -3.63 -8.03
C SER A 66 5.11 -4.54 -9.15
N GLY A 67 4.73 -3.99 -10.29
CA GLY A 67 4.12 -4.77 -11.37
C GLY A 67 2.71 -5.25 -11.02
N LEU A 68 2.03 -4.53 -10.14
CA LEU A 68 0.72 -4.93 -9.62
C LEU A 68 -0.32 -5.14 -10.72
N VAL A 69 -0.26 -4.38 -11.81
CA VAL A 69 -1.21 -4.53 -12.92
C VAL A 69 -1.25 -5.97 -13.42
N ASP A 70 -0.07 -6.57 -13.57
CA ASP A 70 0.04 -7.95 -14.07
C ASP A 70 -0.31 -8.99 -13.02
N LYS A 71 -0.44 -8.58 -11.79
CA LYS A 71 -0.74 -9.48 -10.66
C LYS A 71 -2.20 -9.44 -10.22
N MET A 72 -3.01 -8.58 -10.84
CA MET A 72 -4.42 -8.53 -10.49
C MET A 72 -5.13 -9.80 -10.90
N LYS A 73 -5.89 -10.37 -9.96
CA LYS A 73 -6.70 -11.56 -10.18
C LYS A 73 -8.11 -11.17 -10.58
N THR A 74 -8.71 -10.23 -9.86
CA THR A 74 -10.03 -9.69 -10.15
C THR A 74 -9.98 -8.18 -10.02
N GLY A 75 -10.81 -7.48 -10.77
CA GLY A 75 -10.86 -6.03 -10.75
C GLY A 75 -9.64 -5.39 -11.38
N LYS A 76 -9.56 -4.10 -11.25
CA LYS A 76 -8.47 -3.29 -11.82
C LYS A 76 -7.93 -2.34 -10.77
N ILE A 77 -6.66 -1.96 -10.89
CA ILE A 77 -6.06 -1.01 -9.95
C ILE A 77 -6.78 0.33 -9.97
N GLU A 78 -7.29 0.74 -11.12
CA GLU A 78 -8.00 2.01 -11.28
C GLU A 78 -9.25 2.09 -10.41
N ASN A 79 -9.79 0.95 -9.98
CA ASN A 79 -10.96 0.94 -9.12
C ASN A 79 -10.69 1.62 -7.77
N LEU A 80 -9.45 1.68 -7.33
CA LEU A 80 -9.10 2.44 -6.13
C LEU A 80 -9.28 3.94 -6.32
N LEU A 81 -9.18 4.42 -7.56
CA LEU A 81 -9.32 5.83 -7.86
C LEU A 81 -10.77 6.26 -7.96
N THR A 82 -11.66 5.34 -8.32
CA THR A 82 -13.07 5.64 -8.56
C THR A 82 -13.97 5.31 -7.38
N GLN A 83 -13.54 4.38 -6.52
CA GLN A 83 -14.31 3.99 -5.34
C GLN A 83 -13.71 4.65 -4.10
N ASP A 84 -14.52 5.40 -3.37
CA ASP A 84 -14.03 6.17 -2.23
C ASP A 84 -13.38 5.28 -1.18
N ASN A 85 -14.03 4.23 -0.77
CA ASN A 85 -13.50 3.30 0.24
C ASN A 85 -13.11 1.96 -0.37
N GLY A 86 -12.44 2.00 -1.53
CA GLY A 86 -11.99 0.79 -2.19
C GLY A 86 -10.76 0.18 -1.54
N ILE A 87 -10.65 -1.13 -1.59
CA ILE A 87 -9.49 -1.86 -1.13
C ILE A 87 -9.16 -2.99 -2.09
N LEU A 88 -7.86 -3.20 -2.33
CA LEU A 88 -7.37 -4.36 -3.05
C LEU A 88 -6.83 -5.34 -2.03
N LEU A 89 -7.32 -6.56 -2.04
CA LEU A 89 -6.88 -7.60 -1.11
C LEU A 89 -6.02 -8.63 -1.81
N GLY A 90 -5.01 -9.14 -1.11
CA GLY A 90 -4.33 -10.35 -1.57
C GLY A 90 -5.36 -11.48 -1.72
N GLN A 91 -5.21 -12.31 -2.73
CA GLN A 91 -6.20 -13.35 -3.00
C GLN A 91 -6.32 -14.33 -1.82
N GLY A 92 -5.19 -14.67 -1.19
CA GLY A 92 -5.20 -15.53 -0.02
C GLY A 92 -5.95 -14.92 1.16
N LEU A 93 -5.80 -13.60 1.35
CA LEU A 93 -6.52 -12.87 2.39
C LEU A 93 -8.02 -12.86 2.10
N ALA A 94 -8.40 -12.57 0.85
CA ALA A 94 -9.80 -12.57 0.44
C ALA A 94 -10.44 -13.95 0.65
N ASN A 95 -9.71 -15.01 0.33
CA ASN A 95 -10.19 -16.38 0.54
C ASN A 95 -10.42 -16.68 2.02
N THR A 96 -9.48 -16.29 2.87
CA THR A 96 -9.59 -16.52 4.31
C THR A 96 -10.75 -15.74 4.92
N LEU A 97 -10.95 -14.51 4.47
CA LEU A 97 -12.04 -13.66 4.93
C LEU A 97 -13.37 -14.02 4.27
N ASN A 98 -13.35 -14.88 3.26
CA ASN A 98 -14.51 -15.28 2.49
C ASN A 98 -15.24 -14.08 1.88
N VAL A 99 -14.46 -13.18 1.26
CA VAL A 99 -14.99 -12.00 0.58
C VAL A 99 -14.57 -12.00 -0.88
N ARG A 100 -15.38 -11.37 -1.69
CA ARG A 100 -15.16 -11.20 -3.12
C ARG A 100 -15.33 -9.74 -3.48
N ILE A 101 -15.01 -9.41 -4.73
CA ILE A 101 -15.22 -8.06 -5.24
C ILE A 101 -16.69 -7.64 -4.99
N GLY A 102 -16.87 -6.45 -4.47
CA GLY A 102 -18.19 -5.93 -4.10
C GLY A 102 -18.55 -6.11 -2.63
N ASP A 103 -17.88 -7.01 -1.92
CA ASP A 103 -18.15 -7.23 -0.50
C ASP A 103 -17.46 -6.16 0.36
N MET A 104 -17.96 -5.99 1.56
CA MET A 104 -17.38 -5.05 2.52
C MET A 104 -16.51 -5.80 3.52
N VAL A 105 -15.45 -5.14 3.96
CA VAL A 105 -14.58 -5.66 5.01
C VAL A 105 -14.28 -4.50 5.98
N MET A 106 -14.21 -4.82 7.26
CA MET A 106 -13.89 -3.81 8.29
C MET A 106 -12.42 -3.96 8.67
N LEU A 107 -11.73 -2.84 8.70
CA LEU A 107 -10.35 -2.79 9.15
C LEU A 107 -10.27 -2.00 10.44
N THR A 108 -9.52 -2.52 11.40
CA THR A 108 -9.33 -1.88 12.69
C THR A 108 -7.85 -1.61 12.91
N SER A 109 -7.53 -0.37 13.26
CA SER A 109 -6.14 0.02 13.55
C SER A 109 -5.69 -0.51 14.91
N PRO A 110 -4.39 -0.46 15.20
CA PRO A 110 -3.89 -0.89 16.52
C PRO A 110 -4.50 -0.10 17.68
N LYS A 111 -4.93 1.13 17.43
CA LYS A 111 -5.56 1.97 18.45
C LYS A 111 -7.06 1.78 18.56
N GLY A 112 -7.63 0.89 17.75
CA GLY A 112 -9.05 0.57 17.82
C GLY A 112 -9.96 1.37 16.90
N THR A 113 -9.41 2.22 16.03
CA THR A 113 -10.21 2.93 15.02
C THR A 113 -10.59 1.97 13.91
N SER A 114 -11.86 1.92 13.55
CA SER A 114 -12.36 1.03 12.50
C SER A 114 -12.89 1.82 11.32
N MET A 115 -12.66 1.29 10.13
CA MET A 115 -13.21 1.82 8.88
C MET A 115 -13.66 0.66 8.01
N ARG A 116 -14.73 0.89 7.25
CA ARG A 116 -15.23 -0.08 6.29
C ARG A 116 -14.69 0.20 4.91
N PHE A 117 -14.33 -0.87 4.22
CA PHE A 117 -13.84 -0.77 2.84
C PHE A 117 -14.61 -1.74 1.97
N ARG A 118 -14.77 -1.39 0.69
CA ARG A 118 -15.37 -2.26 -0.30
C ARG A 118 -14.26 -2.92 -1.10
N VAL A 119 -14.32 -4.23 -1.24
CA VAL A 119 -13.34 -4.97 -2.06
C VAL A 119 -13.58 -4.63 -3.52
N VAL A 120 -12.61 -3.98 -4.16
CA VAL A 120 -12.71 -3.55 -5.56
C VAL A 120 -11.77 -4.33 -6.47
N GLY A 121 -10.97 -5.22 -5.91
CA GLY A 121 -10.10 -6.10 -6.67
C GLY A 121 -9.29 -6.99 -5.75
N THR A 122 -8.72 -8.03 -6.32
CA THR A 122 -7.80 -8.93 -5.61
C THR A 122 -6.55 -9.11 -6.46
N PHE A 123 -5.43 -9.39 -5.80
CA PHE A 123 -4.15 -9.60 -6.46
C PHE A 123 -3.49 -10.87 -5.95
N GLN A 124 -2.56 -11.38 -6.74
CA GLN A 124 -1.81 -12.57 -6.36
C GLN A 124 -0.39 -12.45 -6.89
N PHE A 125 0.57 -12.23 -5.98
CA PHE A 125 1.98 -12.15 -6.36
C PHE A 125 2.62 -13.53 -6.47
N GLY A 126 1.96 -14.55 -5.94
CA GLY A 126 2.49 -15.90 -5.95
C GLY A 126 3.35 -16.22 -4.73
N MET A 127 3.48 -15.25 -3.82
CA MET A 127 4.16 -15.44 -2.54
C MET A 127 3.09 -15.57 -1.47
N GLY A 128 2.83 -16.79 -1.03
CA GLY A 128 1.70 -17.06 -0.16
C GLY A 128 1.62 -16.18 1.07
N ALA A 129 2.75 -15.88 1.70
CA ALA A 129 2.77 -15.03 2.88
C ALA A 129 2.26 -13.61 2.57
N VAL A 130 2.68 -13.04 1.43
CA VAL A 130 2.23 -11.71 1.03
C VAL A 130 0.75 -11.71 0.68
N ASP A 131 0.34 -12.70 -0.11
CA ASP A 131 -1.04 -12.78 -0.60
C ASP A 131 -2.06 -13.04 0.50
N LYS A 132 -1.62 -13.55 1.64
CA LYS A 132 -2.50 -13.87 2.77
C LYS A 132 -2.68 -12.75 3.76
N ILE A 133 -1.82 -11.73 3.74
CA ILE A 133 -1.85 -10.70 4.78
C ILE A 133 -1.86 -9.27 4.26
N ARG A 134 -1.69 -9.05 2.96
CA ARG A 134 -1.48 -7.70 2.43
C ARG A 134 -2.70 -7.15 1.70
N SER A 135 -2.89 -5.85 1.84
CA SER A 135 -3.90 -5.12 1.10
C SER A 135 -3.39 -3.74 0.72
N TYR A 136 -4.03 -3.14 -0.28
CA TYR A 136 -3.70 -1.79 -0.73
C TYR A 136 -4.94 -0.90 -0.71
N VAL A 137 -4.75 0.31 -0.21
CA VAL A 137 -5.75 1.39 -0.28
C VAL A 137 -5.03 2.66 -0.68
N SER A 138 -5.78 3.72 -0.95
CA SER A 138 -5.17 5.04 -1.16
C SER A 138 -4.50 5.50 0.12
N VAL A 139 -3.37 6.19 -0.01
CA VAL A 139 -2.59 6.63 1.15
C VAL A 139 -3.42 7.48 2.11
N SER A 140 -4.32 8.30 1.58
CA SER A 140 -5.19 9.14 2.42
C SER A 140 -6.09 8.32 3.35
N LYS A 141 -6.49 7.14 2.95
CA LYS A 141 -7.34 6.27 3.78
C LYS A 141 -6.58 5.73 4.98
N VAL A 142 -5.31 5.39 4.82
CA VAL A 142 -4.49 4.96 5.94
C VAL A 142 -4.24 6.14 6.89
N GLN A 143 -4.00 7.32 6.33
CA GLN A 143 -3.83 8.52 7.14
C GLN A 143 -5.08 8.77 7.99
N GLN A 144 -6.27 8.64 7.42
CA GLN A 144 -7.52 8.76 8.16
C GLN A 144 -7.65 7.70 9.25
N LEU A 145 -7.35 6.45 8.90
CA LEU A 145 -7.44 5.34 9.85
C LEU A 145 -6.52 5.54 11.04
N LEU A 146 -5.35 6.10 10.81
CA LEU A 146 -4.37 6.35 11.86
C LEU A 146 -4.56 7.70 12.57
N GLY A 147 -5.49 8.52 12.10
CA GLY A 147 -5.70 9.86 12.67
C GLY A 147 -4.54 10.79 12.41
N LYS A 148 -3.87 10.63 11.26
CA LYS A 148 -2.70 11.46 10.88
C LYS A 148 -3.07 12.43 9.77
N ASP A 149 -2.20 13.42 9.55
CA ASP A 149 -2.43 14.41 8.49
C ASP A 149 -1.99 13.84 7.13
N ASN A 150 -2.21 14.63 6.08
CA ASN A 150 -1.96 14.19 4.71
C ASN A 150 -0.49 14.19 4.30
N GLN A 151 0.41 14.54 5.20
CA GLN A 151 1.84 14.48 4.95
C GLN A 151 2.51 13.29 5.62
N TYR A 152 1.76 12.55 6.43
CA TYR A 152 2.30 11.43 7.17
C TYR A 152 2.53 10.23 6.23
N ILE A 153 3.79 9.87 5.99
CA ILE A 153 4.15 8.69 5.22
C ILE A 153 5.34 8.00 5.90
N THR A 154 5.49 6.71 5.67
CA THR A 154 6.53 5.91 6.32
C THR A 154 7.62 5.46 5.35
N ASP A 155 7.34 5.41 4.07
CA ASP A 155 8.29 4.95 3.06
C ASP A 155 8.16 5.72 1.76
N ILE A 156 9.23 5.76 0.99
CA ILE A 156 9.23 6.29 -0.37
C ILE A 156 9.80 5.22 -1.28
N GLY A 157 8.99 4.74 -2.21
CA GLY A 157 9.43 3.79 -3.21
C GLY A 157 9.98 4.49 -4.43
N LEU A 158 11.03 3.93 -5.03
CA LEU A 158 11.66 4.48 -6.23
C LEU A 158 11.78 3.42 -7.32
N LYS A 159 11.63 3.87 -8.57
CA LYS A 159 11.95 3.05 -9.72
C LYS A 159 12.89 3.82 -10.64
N LEU A 160 13.97 3.18 -11.08
CA LEU A 160 14.96 3.80 -11.96
C LEU A 160 14.57 3.57 -13.42
N LYS A 161 14.94 4.53 -14.29
CA LYS A 161 14.50 4.53 -15.68
C LYS A 161 15.18 3.50 -16.56
N ASP A 162 16.44 3.25 -16.32
CA ASP A 162 17.26 2.49 -17.28
C ASP A 162 18.02 1.43 -16.55
N TYR A 163 17.91 0.17 -17.03
CA TYR A 163 18.59 -0.88 -16.42
C TYR A 163 20.09 -0.68 -16.37
N ASN A 164 20.79 -0.15 -17.39
CA ASN A 164 22.22 0.05 -17.44
C ASN A 164 22.62 1.17 -16.52
N THR A 165 21.82 2.20 -16.48
CA THR A 165 21.99 3.32 -15.56
C THR A 165 21.69 2.90 -14.15
N SER A 166 20.72 2.00 -13.99
CA SER A 166 20.32 1.51 -12.68
C SER A 166 21.44 0.78 -11.97
N LYS A 167 22.25 0.02 -12.69
CA LYS A 167 23.38 -0.65 -12.08
C LYS A 167 24.36 0.33 -11.44
N ALA A 168 24.60 1.44 -12.09
CA ALA A 168 25.48 2.46 -11.57
C ALA A 168 24.82 3.23 -10.41
N VAL A 169 23.54 3.48 -10.50
CA VAL A 169 22.82 4.24 -9.50
C VAL A 169 22.52 3.44 -8.26
N ALA A 170 22.27 2.15 -8.40
CA ALA A 170 21.95 1.28 -7.30
C ALA A 170 23.12 1.03 -6.35
N GLN A 171 24.30 1.39 -6.77
CA GLN A 171 25.48 1.30 -5.94
C GLN A 171 25.66 2.58 -5.14
#